data_0b9b664091d25c23f109563fd91eb156
#
_entry.id   0b9b664091d25c23f109563fd91eb156
#
_cell.length_a   1.000
_cell.length_b   1.000
_cell.length_c   1.000
_cell.angle_alpha   90.00
_cell.angle_beta   90.00
_cell.angle_gamma   90.00
#
_symmetry.space_group_name_H-M   'P 1'
#
loop_
_entity.id
_entity.type
_entity.pdbx_description
1 polymer ?
#
loop_
_entity_poly.entity_id
_entity_poly.type
_entity_poly.pdbx_seq_one_letter_code
_entity_poly.pdbx_strand_id
1 'polypeptide(L)'
;MSNGAPAGSVEPAEIDTSVAHAARVYDYLLGGRANFKVDREAAELLYATWPGGVDGVRADVRQSRAALGRVVRYFVRDAGIAQFLDIGTGIPKQNNVHEVAQREARDARIVYVDNDPVVLAHAHQLLRGTDEGAIRYIYGDLREPGPILREAAKTLDFSRPTAVILFGILHLFSDADDPHGAVGQLVAPLAAGSGVTAQVSSNQT
;
A
#
# COMPACT_ATOMS: atom_id res chain seq x y z
N MET A 1 -24.12 -30.79 12.93
CA MET A 1 -22.86 -30.04 13.13
C MET A 1 -22.64 -29.24 11.84
N SER A 2 -23.07 -28.00 11.87
CA SER A 2 -23.03 -27.11 10.70
C SER A 2 -21.70 -26.37 10.72
N ASN A 3 -20.83 -26.66 9.75
CA ASN A 3 -19.59 -25.87 9.52
C ASN A 3 -19.99 -24.55 8.89
N GLY A 4 -20.05 -23.50 9.70
CA GLY A 4 -20.18 -22.14 9.22
C GLY A 4 -18.91 -21.72 8.48
N ALA A 5 -19.03 -21.42 7.20
CA ALA A 5 -17.98 -20.77 6.44
C ALA A 5 -17.72 -19.38 7.03
N PRO A 6 -16.47 -18.88 7.08
CA PRO A 6 -16.16 -17.54 7.56
C PRO A 6 -16.79 -16.50 6.63
N ALA A 7 -17.63 -15.62 7.19
CA ALA A 7 -18.24 -14.52 6.48
C ALA A 7 -17.15 -13.56 5.98
N GLY A 8 -17.16 -13.27 4.67
CA GLY A 8 -16.35 -12.21 4.07
C GLY A 8 -15.30 -12.65 3.05
N SER A 9 -15.43 -13.80 2.40
CA SER A 9 -14.68 -14.07 1.17
C SER A 9 -15.32 -13.28 0.03
N VAL A 10 -14.76 -12.09 -0.27
CA VAL A 10 -14.96 -11.50 -1.60
C VAL A 10 -14.39 -12.54 -2.57
N GLU A 11 -15.24 -13.07 -3.47
CA GLU A 11 -14.72 -13.90 -4.55
C GLU A 11 -13.62 -13.12 -5.27
N PRO A 12 -12.47 -13.76 -5.59
CA PRO A 12 -11.41 -13.04 -6.28
C PRO A 12 -11.98 -12.52 -7.60
N ALA A 13 -12.01 -11.21 -7.76
CA ALA A 13 -12.36 -10.60 -9.03
C ALA A 13 -11.47 -11.24 -10.10
N GLU A 14 -12.06 -11.53 -11.26
CA GLU A 14 -11.34 -12.14 -12.37
C GLU A 14 -10.15 -11.24 -12.74
N ILE A 15 -8.93 -11.79 -12.70
CA ILE A 15 -7.72 -11.02 -12.95
C ILE A 15 -7.64 -10.73 -14.44
N ASP A 16 -7.89 -9.48 -14.83
CA ASP A 16 -7.69 -9.05 -16.20
C ASP A 16 -6.17 -8.92 -16.49
N THR A 17 -5.66 -9.83 -17.30
CA THR A 17 -4.26 -9.85 -17.71
C THR A 17 -4.01 -9.13 -19.05
N SER A 18 -5.06 -8.56 -19.65
CA SER A 18 -4.99 -7.81 -20.93
C SER A 18 -4.70 -6.32 -20.74
N VAL A 19 -4.92 -5.79 -19.54
CA VAL A 19 -4.70 -4.38 -19.17
C VAL A 19 -3.60 -4.29 -18.13
N ALA A 20 -2.65 -3.36 -18.33
CA ALA A 20 -1.58 -3.10 -17.37
C ALA A 20 -2.14 -2.48 -16.08
N HIS A 21 -1.58 -2.89 -14.94
CA HIS A 21 -1.94 -2.34 -13.64
C HIS A 21 -0.71 -1.80 -12.90
N ALA A 22 -0.86 -0.65 -12.22
CA ALA A 22 0.23 0.05 -11.57
C ALA A 22 1.00 -0.84 -10.56
N ALA A 23 0.30 -1.62 -9.73
CA ALA A 23 0.91 -2.53 -8.77
C ALA A 23 1.80 -3.59 -9.44
N ARG A 24 1.38 -4.11 -10.59
CA ARG A 24 2.11 -5.13 -11.37
C ARG A 24 3.28 -4.54 -12.15
N VAL A 25 3.11 -3.32 -12.69
CA VAL A 25 4.20 -2.52 -13.28
C VAL A 25 5.29 -2.27 -12.22
N TYR A 26 4.89 -1.85 -11.01
CA TYR A 26 5.81 -1.64 -9.90
C TYR A 26 6.51 -2.93 -9.46
N ASP A 27 5.80 -4.07 -9.47
CA ASP A 27 6.37 -5.40 -9.24
C ASP A 27 7.50 -5.71 -10.22
N TYR A 28 7.26 -5.45 -11.52
CA TYR A 28 8.28 -5.62 -12.57
C TYR A 28 9.51 -4.74 -12.33
N LEU A 29 9.32 -3.47 -12.00
CA LEU A 29 10.41 -2.53 -11.71
C LEU A 29 11.27 -2.99 -10.52
N LEU A 30 10.67 -3.63 -9.54
CA LEU A 30 11.37 -4.24 -8.39
C LEU A 30 11.98 -5.62 -8.68
N GLY A 31 11.88 -6.12 -9.92
CA GLY A 31 12.40 -7.44 -10.31
C GLY A 31 11.54 -8.61 -9.83
N GLY A 32 10.26 -8.36 -9.53
CA GLY A 32 9.29 -9.37 -9.16
C GLY A 32 8.82 -10.23 -10.34
N ARG A 33 7.97 -11.23 -10.01
CA ARG A 33 7.44 -12.18 -10.98
C ARG A 33 5.91 -12.21 -11.03
N ALA A 34 5.24 -11.39 -10.23
CA ALA A 34 3.79 -11.29 -10.18
C ALA A 34 3.27 -10.20 -11.15
N ASN A 35 3.81 -10.18 -12.37
CA ASN A 35 3.46 -9.26 -13.44
C ASN A 35 3.28 -10.03 -14.75
N PHE A 36 2.46 -9.50 -15.63
CA PHE A 36 2.18 -10.07 -16.95
C PHE A 36 2.95 -9.34 -18.04
N LYS A 37 2.86 -9.84 -19.27
CA LYS A 37 3.54 -9.26 -20.42
C LYS A 37 3.12 -7.80 -20.63
N VAL A 38 1.82 -7.51 -20.53
CA VAL A 38 1.26 -6.16 -20.70
C VAL A 38 1.83 -5.16 -19.71
N ASP A 39 2.09 -5.58 -18.45
CA ASP A 39 2.65 -4.71 -17.40
C ASP A 39 4.11 -4.36 -17.72
N ARG A 40 4.89 -5.33 -18.24
CA ARG A 40 6.29 -5.11 -18.64
C ARG A 40 6.38 -4.19 -19.86
N GLU A 41 5.53 -4.41 -20.86
CA GLU A 41 5.48 -3.57 -22.06
C GLU A 41 5.05 -2.15 -21.70
N ALA A 42 4.08 -1.99 -20.79
CA ALA A 42 3.69 -0.68 -20.28
C ALA A 42 4.85 0.01 -19.54
N ALA A 43 5.60 -0.70 -18.69
CA ALA A 43 6.77 -0.15 -18.02
C ALA A 43 7.84 0.34 -19.02
N GLU A 44 8.18 -0.47 -20.00
CA GLU A 44 9.17 -0.11 -21.03
C GLU A 44 8.74 1.12 -21.83
N LEU A 45 7.45 1.22 -22.17
CA LEU A 45 6.91 2.36 -22.91
C LEU A 45 6.87 3.63 -22.04
N LEU A 46 6.33 3.54 -20.83
CA LEU A 46 6.14 4.69 -19.92
C LEU A 46 7.48 5.32 -19.52
N TYR A 47 8.51 4.50 -19.35
CA TYR A 47 9.80 4.97 -18.85
C TYR A 47 10.90 5.01 -19.90
N ALA A 48 10.56 4.88 -21.19
CA ALA A 48 11.53 4.96 -22.27
C ALA A 48 12.35 6.26 -22.28
N THR A 49 11.73 7.38 -21.90
CA THR A 49 12.36 8.71 -21.85
C THR A 49 12.87 9.10 -20.45
N TRP A 50 12.72 8.23 -19.45
CA TRP A 50 13.23 8.50 -18.10
C TRP A 50 14.76 8.54 -18.12
N PRO A 51 15.41 9.39 -17.28
CA PRO A 51 16.86 9.37 -17.14
C PRO A 51 17.37 7.98 -16.76
N GLY A 52 18.15 7.35 -17.66
CA GLY A 52 18.60 5.98 -17.51
C GLY A 52 17.56 4.91 -17.89
N GLY A 53 16.43 5.31 -18.51
CA GLY A 53 15.37 4.40 -18.93
C GLY A 53 14.77 3.61 -17.78
N VAL A 54 14.28 2.41 -18.06
CA VAL A 54 13.70 1.51 -17.04
C VAL A 54 14.67 1.19 -15.90
N ASP A 55 15.98 1.11 -16.16
CA ASP A 55 16.96 0.85 -15.10
C ASP A 55 17.13 2.04 -14.15
N GLY A 56 17.00 3.27 -14.65
CA GLY A 56 16.92 4.49 -13.82
C GLY A 56 15.73 4.43 -12.88
N VAL A 57 14.54 4.15 -13.42
CA VAL A 57 13.32 3.98 -12.61
C VAL A 57 13.46 2.86 -11.58
N ARG A 58 14.08 1.73 -11.95
CA ARG A 58 14.37 0.63 -11.00
C ARG A 58 15.23 1.08 -9.82
N ALA A 59 16.17 1.98 -10.05
CA ALA A 59 16.97 2.57 -8.98
C ALA A 59 16.10 3.45 -8.06
N ASP A 60 15.24 4.29 -8.66
CA ASP A 60 14.36 5.22 -7.92
C ASP A 60 13.33 4.46 -7.07
N VAL A 61 12.69 3.42 -7.61
CA VAL A 61 11.72 2.63 -6.83
C VAL A 61 12.40 1.87 -5.68
N ARG A 62 13.65 1.41 -5.84
CA ARG A 62 14.41 0.83 -4.72
C ARG A 62 14.73 1.86 -3.65
N GLN A 63 15.07 3.08 -4.03
CA GLN A 63 15.30 4.18 -3.08
C GLN A 63 14.01 4.58 -2.36
N SER A 64 12.89 4.63 -3.07
CA SER A 64 11.56 4.85 -2.49
C SER A 64 11.21 3.78 -1.44
N ARG A 65 11.43 2.50 -1.73
CA ARG A 65 11.23 1.41 -0.75
C ARG A 65 12.13 1.56 0.48
N ALA A 66 13.38 1.95 0.28
CA ALA A 66 14.30 2.20 1.39
C ALA A 66 13.87 3.42 2.23
N ALA A 67 13.34 4.47 1.59
CA ALA A 67 12.77 5.63 2.26
C ALA A 67 11.55 5.25 3.11
N LEU A 68 10.61 4.46 2.56
CA LEU A 68 9.47 3.93 3.30
C LEU A 68 9.91 3.23 4.59
N GLY A 69 10.89 2.33 4.50
CA GLY A 69 11.41 1.64 5.69
C GLY A 69 12.02 2.59 6.74
N ARG A 70 12.63 3.71 6.32
CA ARG A 70 13.13 4.74 7.26
C ARG A 70 11.98 5.50 7.92
N VAL A 71 10.98 5.88 7.15
CA VAL A 71 9.80 6.62 7.64
C VAL A 71 9.00 5.76 8.63
N VAL A 72 8.79 4.48 8.34
CA VAL A 72 8.11 3.56 9.27
C VAL A 72 8.88 3.44 10.59
N ARG A 73 10.20 3.30 10.55
CA ARG A 73 11.03 3.29 11.77
C ARG A 73 10.92 4.58 12.57
N TYR A 74 10.95 5.73 11.90
CA TYR A 74 10.75 7.03 12.53
C TYR A 74 9.38 7.11 13.23
N PHE A 75 8.31 6.70 12.56
CA PHE A 75 6.98 6.69 13.18
C PHE A 75 6.93 5.84 14.45
N VAL A 76 7.55 4.65 14.44
CA VAL A 76 7.54 3.80 15.63
C VAL A 76 8.46 4.33 16.72
N ARG A 77 9.72 4.62 16.41
CA ARG A 77 10.76 4.92 17.41
C ARG A 77 10.66 6.33 17.98
N ASP A 78 10.40 7.30 17.10
CA ASP A 78 10.51 8.72 17.45
C ASP A 78 9.14 9.35 17.68
N ALA A 79 8.12 8.96 16.91
CA ALA A 79 6.76 9.46 17.05
C ALA A 79 5.86 8.58 17.93
N GLY A 80 6.29 7.38 18.32
CA GLY A 80 5.51 6.47 19.17
C GLY A 80 4.24 5.91 18.50
N ILE A 81 4.19 5.89 17.16
CA ILE A 81 3.04 5.41 16.39
C ILE A 81 3.22 3.92 16.09
N ALA A 82 2.29 3.10 16.54
CA ALA A 82 2.25 1.65 16.30
C ALA A 82 1.05 1.20 15.46
N GLN A 83 0.34 2.13 14.80
CA GLN A 83 -0.77 1.84 13.92
C GLN A 83 -0.53 2.45 12.54
N PHE A 84 -0.78 1.66 11.49
CA PHE A 84 -0.47 2.04 10.12
C PHE A 84 -1.64 1.71 9.18
N LEU A 85 -2.03 2.68 8.36
CA LEU A 85 -2.93 2.53 7.23
C LEU A 85 -2.13 2.78 5.95
N ASP A 86 -1.80 1.71 5.23
CA ASP A 86 -0.95 1.73 4.03
C ASP A 86 -1.81 1.58 2.78
N ILE A 87 -1.97 2.66 2.03
CA ILE A 87 -2.86 2.76 0.86
C ILE A 87 -2.04 2.65 -0.42
N GLY A 88 -2.50 1.76 -1.33
CA GLY A 88 -1.76 1.45 -2.56
C GLY A 88 -0.49 0.65 -2.26
N THR A 89 -0.63 -0.35 -1.42
CA THR A 89 0.52 -1.11 -0.89
C THR A 89 1.26 -1.89 -1.96
N GLY A 90 0.61 -2.24 -3.07
CA GLY A 90 1.18 -3.06 -4.13
C GLY A 90 1.45 -4.50 -3.70
N ILE A 91 2.10 -5.26 -4.58
CA ILE A 91 2.42 -6.67 -4.34
C ILE A 91 3.48 -6.76 -3.23
N PRO A 92 3.25 -7.57 -2.17
CA PRO A 92 4.17 -7.69 -1.05
C PRO A 92 5.60 -8.09 -1.47
N LYS A 93 6.59 -7.47 -0.87
CA LYS A 93 8.03 -7.69 -1.09
C LYS A 93 8.75 -7.90 0.25
N GLN A 94 10.07 -7.76 0.26
CA GLN A 94 10.84 -7.65 1.50
C GLN A 94 10.71 -6.26 2.10
N ASN A 95 10.81 -6.16 3.42
CA ASN A 95 10.67 -4.93 4.19
C ASN A 95 9.30 -4.25 3.98
N ASN A 96 8.24 -5.04 4.01
CA ASN A 96 6.88 -4.50 4.09
C ASN A 96 6.70 -3.68 5.38
N VAL A 97 5.69 -2.82 5.41
CA VAL A 97 5.44 -1.94 6.57
C VAL A 97 5.36 -2.74 7.88
N HIS A 98 4.62 -3.88 7.89
CA HIS A 98 4.51 -4.71 9.09
C HIS A 98 5.84 -5.32 9.54
N GLU A 99 6.68 -5.78 8.60
CA GLU A 99 7.98 -6.35 8.94
C GLU A 99 8.89 -5.31 9.60
N VAL A 100 8.84 -4.07 9.12
CA VAL A 100 9.63 -2.97 9.69
C VAL A 100 9.03 -2.51 11.02
N ALA A 101 7.72 -2.29 11.09
CA ALA A 101 7.05 -1.79 12.28
C ALA A 101 7.12 -2.82 13.43
N GLN A 102 6.84 -4.09 13.17
CA GLN A 102 6.78 -5.14 14.19
C GLN A 102 8.18 -5.61 14.68
N ARG A 103 9.25 -5.25 13.99
CA ARG A 103 10.61 -5.37 14.55
C ARG A 103 10.87 -4.35 15.67
N GLU A 104 10.25 -3.19 15.59
CA GLU A 104 10.42 -2.08 16.54
C GLU A 104 9.34 -2.11 17.65
N ALA A 105 8.11 -2.43 17.30
CA ALA A 105 6.97 -2.57 18.21
C ALA A 105 6.19 -3.83 17.82
N ARG A 106 6.33 -4.92 18.57
CA ARG A 106 5.75 -6.23 18.25
C ARG A 106 4.24 -6.21 18.15
N ASP A 107 3.59 -5.33 18.86
CA ASP A 107 2.14 -5.11 18.89
C ASP A 107 1.63 -4.17 17.78
N ALA A 108 2.50 -3.72 16.87
CA ALA A 108 2.10 -2.83 15.80
C ALA A 108 0.98 -3.44 14.93
N ARG A 109 0.02 -2.60 14.55
CA ARG A 109 -1.18 -2.97 13.79
C ARG A 109 -1.13 -2.32 12.43
N ILE A 110 -1.25 -3.11 11.39
CA ILE A 110 -1.13 -2.64 10.01
C ILE A 110 -2.35 -3.05 9.20
N VAL A 111 -2.97 -2.07 8.56
CA VAL A 111 -4.00 -2.30 7.53
C VAL A 111 -3.44 -1.90 6.19
N TYR A 112 -3.42 -2.85 5.28
CA TYR A 112 -3.03 -2.68 3.89
C TYR A 112 -4.26 -2.52 3.02
N VAL A 113 -4.21 -1.60 2.06
CA VAL A 113 -5.29 -1.35 1.11
C VAL A 113 -4.75 -1.31 -0.31
N ASP A 114 -5.39 -2.05 -1.20
CA ASP A 114 -5.09 -1.99 -2.65
C ASP A 114 -6.35 -2.35 -3.45
N ASN A 115 -6.44 -1.90 -4.68
CA ASN A 115 -7.55 -2.18 -5.59
C ASN A 115 -7.19 -3.20 -6.70
N ASP A 116 -5.99 -3.81 -6.66
CA ASP A 116 -5.63 -4.91 -7.55
C ASP A 116 -5.93 -6.27 -6.89
N PRO A 117 -6.78 -7.12 -7.47
CA PRO A 117 -7.06 -8.46 -6.94
C PRO A 117 -5.82 -9.37 -6.92
N VAL A 118 -4.82 -9.13 -7.79
CA VAL A 118 -3.54 -9.85 -7.75
C VAL A 118 -2.80 -9.56 -6.45
N VAL A 119 -2.82 -8.30 -6.01
CA VAL A 119 -2.19 -7.88 -4.76
C VAL A 119 -2.85 -8.59 -3.57
N LEU A 120 -4.18 -8.64 -3.54
CA LEU A 120 -4.94 -9.33 -2.50
C LEU A 120 -4.60 -10.83 -2.44
N ALA A 121 -4.54 -11.51 -3.59
CA ALA A 121 -4.21 -12.93 -3.66
C ALA A 121 -2.80 -13.23 -3.10
N HIS A 122 -1.82 -12.36 -3.37
CA HIS A 122 -0.46 -12.49 -2.84
C HIS A 122 -0.37 -12.13 -1.36
N ALA A 123 -1.13 -11.15 -0.91
CA ALA A 123 -1.12 -10.70 0.49
C ALA A 123 -1.51 -11.83 1.45
N HIS A 124 -2.56 -12.59 1.16
CA HIS A 124 -3.01 -13.70 1.99
C HIS A 124 -1.95 -14.80 2.18
N GLN A 125 -1.03 -14.96 1.23
CA GLN A 125 0.00 -15.99 1.28
C GLN A 125 1.28 -15.53 2.00
N LEU A 126 1.60 -14.24 1.96
CA LEU A 126 2.91 -13.71 2.32
C LEU A 126 2.90 -12.88 3.61
N LEU A 127 1.74 -12.33 4.02
CA LEU A 127 1.67 -11.48 5.20
C LEU A 127 1.57 -12.30 6.47
N ARG A 128 2.70 -12.51 7.13
CA ARG A 128 2.79 -13.12 8.46
C ARG A 128 3.39 -12.10 9.43
N GLY A 129 2.62 -11.73 10.44
CA GLY A 129 3.04 -10.82 11.49
C GLY A 129 3.45 -11.54 12.76
N THR A 130 3.68 -10.76 13.81
CA THR A 130 3.88 -11.22 15.17
C THR A 130 2.54 -11.64 15.79
N ASP A 131 2.58 -12.49 16.82
CA ASP A 131 1.38 -12.93 17.55
C ASP A 131 0.71 -11.80 18.34
N GLU A 132 1.48 -10.78 18.74
CA GLU A 132 1.00 -9.63 19.50
C GLU A 132 0.42 -8.52 18.61
N GLY A 133 0.83 -8.47 17.33
CA GLY A 133 0.39 -7.48 16.36
C GLY A 133 -0.84 -7.90 15.58
N ALA A 134 -1.26 -7.06 14.65
CA ALA A 134 -2.34 -7.37 13.73
C ALA A 134 -2.01 -6.91 12.31
N ILE A 135 -2.30 -7.76 11.34
CA ILE A 135 -2.20 -7.41 9.91
C ILE A 135 -3.55 -7.71 9.27
N ARG A 136 -4.09 -6.73 8.58
CA ARG A 136 -5.31 -6.89 7.78
C ARG A 136 -5.09 -6.37 6.38
N TYR A 137 -5.70 -7.02 5.41
CA TYR A 137 -5.75 -6.57 4.03
C TYR A 137 -7.19 -6.20 3.66
N ILE A 138 -7.35 -5.06 2.99
CA ILE A 138 -8.64 -4.54 2.51
C ILE A 138 -8.54 -4.35 1.00
N TYR A 139 -9.48 -4.91 0.25
CA TYR A 139 -9.70 -4.48 -1.12
C TYR A 139 -10.42 -3.13 -1.07
N GLY A 140 -9.83 -2.09 -1.64
CA GLY A 140 -10.39 -0.74 -1.60
C GLY A 140 -9.69 0.23 -2.53
N ASP A 141 -10.41 1.26 -2.94
CA ASP A 141 -9.92 2.33 -3.79
C ASP A 141 -9.85 3.64 -2.99
N LEU A 142 -8.75 4.38 -3.12
CA LEU A 142 -8.56 5.66 -2.44
C LEU A 142 -9.63 6.70 -2.81
N ARG A 143 -10.26 6.57 -3.98
CA ARG A 143 -11.40 7.43 -4.40
C ARG A 143 -12.62 7.27 -3.49
N GLU A 144 -12.69 6.16 -2.75
CA GLU A 144 -13.75 5.85 -1.80
C GLU A 144 -13.19 5.64 -0.38
N PRO A 145 -12.69 6.68 0.31
CA PRO A 145 -12.05 6.54 1.61
C PRO A 145 -12.99 6.09 2.73
N GLY A 146 -14.28 6.36 2.61
CA GLY A 146 -15.27 5.97 3.62
C GLY A 146 -15.34 4.46 3.87
N PRO A 147 -15.50 3.60 2.86
CA PRO A 147 -15.40 2.15 3.01
C PRO A 147 -14.06 1.69 3.61
N ILE A 148 -12.94 2.27 3.18
CA ILE A 148 -11.60 1.96 3.71
C ILE A 148 -11.55 2.21 5.21
N LEU A 149 -11.97 3.39 5.67
CA LEU A 149 -11.96 3.76 7.08
C LEU A 149 -12.84 2.84 7.94
N ARG A 150 -14.04 2.50 7.46
CA ARG A 150 -14.93 1.57 8.18
C ARG A 150 -14.32 0.19 8.36
N GLU A 151 -13.68 -0.35 7.32
CA GLU A 151 -13.02 -1.65 7.39
C GLU A 151 -11.73 -1.59 8.22
N ALA A 152 -10.96 -0.52 8.09
CA ALA A 152 -9.74 -0.31 8.87
C ALA A 152 -10.02 -0.19 10.38
N ALA A 153 -11.13 0.44 10.77
CA ALA A 153 -11.55 0.57 12.17
C ALA A 153 -11.81 -0.77 12.89
N LYS A 154 -11.94 -1.88 12.15
CA LYS A 154 -12.01 -3.22 12.74
C LYS A 154 -10.66 -3.72 13.28
N THR A 155 -9.58 -3.06 12.89
CA THR A 155 -8.20 -3.41 13.26
C THR A 155 -7.47 -2.25 13.93
N LEU A 156 -7.66 -1.02 13.45
CA LEU A 156 -7.05 0.19 13.98
C LEU A 156 -8.02 0.90 14.91
N ASP A 157 -7.47 1.52 15.95
CA ASP A 157 -8.19 2.40 16.88
C ASP A 157 -7.84 3.85 16.53
N PHE A 158 -8.71 4.54 15.80
CA PHE A 158 -8.48 5.91 15.36
C PHE A 158 -8.52 6.95 16.49
N SER A 159 -8.87 6.55 17.73
CA SER A 159 -8.68 7.42 18.91
C SER A 159 -7.20 7.48 19.36
N ARG A 160 -6.33 6.65 18.77
CA ARG A 160 -4.89 6.60 19.00
C ARG A 160 -4.13 7.07 17.75
N PRO A 161 -2.92 7.63 17.92
CA PRO A 161 -2.09 8.03 16.78
C PRO A 161 -1.93 6.92 15.74
N THR A 162 -2.19 7.27 14.48
CA THR A 162 -2.12 6.37 13.32
C THR A 162 -1.31 7.04 12.21
N ALA A 163 -0.42 6.29 11.56
CA ALA A 163 0.30 6.75 10.38
C ALA A 163 -0.43 6.31 9.10
N VAL A 164 -0.78 7.27 8.24
CA VAL A 164 -1.27 7.02 6.88
C VAL A 164 -0.10 7.09 5.90
N ILE A 165 0.05 6.04 5.11
CA ILE A 165 1.13 5.91 4.11
C ILE A 165 0.51 5.91 2.71
N LEU A 166 1.03 6.79 1.83
CA LEU A 166 0.57 7.04 0.47
C LEU A 166 1.80 7.05 -0.48
N PHE A 167 2.54 5.94 -0.50
CA PHE A 167 3.77 5.85 -1.28
C PHE A 167 3.51 5.38 -2.71
N GLY A 168 3.87 6.23 -3.68
CA GLY A 168 3.84 5.88 -5.10
C GLY A 168 2.42 5.75 -5.69
N ILE A 169 1.41 6.40 -5.11
CA ILE A 169 0.04 6.30 -5.62
C ILE A 169 -0.60 7.63 -6.00
N LEU A 170 -0.30 8.74 -5.34
CA LEU A 170 -1.01 10.00 -5.58
C LEU A 170 -0.84 10.53 -7.00
N HIS A 171 0.27 10.25 -7.64
CA HIS A 171 0.52 10.63 -9.04
C HIS A 171 -0.29 9.80 -10.07
N LEU A 172 -1.00 8.76 -9.63
CA LEU A 172 -1.89 7.96 -10.45
C LEU A 172 -3.31 8.55 -10.54
N PHE A 173 -3.60 9.57 -9.73
CA PHE A 173 -4.89 10.24 -9.69
C PHE A 173 -4.86 11.51 -10.52
N SER A 174 -5.93 11.75 -11.27
CA SER A 174 -6.19 13.02 -11.94
C SER A 174 -6.84 14.02 -10.97
N ASP A 175 -6.84 15.30 -11.32
CA ASP A 175 -7.55 16.33 -10.54
C ASP A 175 -9.05 16.03 -10.43
N ALA A 176 -9.62 15.34 -11.43
CA ALA A 176 -11.05 14.95 -11.43
C ALA A 176 -11.35 13.86 -10.37
N ASP A 177 -10.36 13.11 -9.92
CA ASP A 177 -10.49 12.11 -8.85
C ASP A 177 -10.47 12.75 -7.45
N ASP A 178 -10.25 14.06 -7.34
CA ASP A 178 -10.15 14.82 -6.08
C ASP A 178 -9.24 14.15 -5.03
N PRO A 179 -7.95 13.93 -5.34
CA PRO A 179 -7.04 13.29 -4.38
C PRO A 179 -6.88 14.08 -3.08
N HIS A 180 -7.03 15.40 -3.11
CA HIS A 180 -7.00 16.24 -1.91
C HIS A 180 -8.18 15.95 -0.99
N GLY A 181 -9.40 15.88 -1.53
CA GLY A 181 -10.59 15.52 -0.77
C GLY A 181 -10.52 14.11 -0.21
N ALA A 182 -10.02 13.15 -1.00
CA ALA A 182 -9.82 11.78 -0.55
C ALA A 182 -8.84 11.68 0.62
N VAL A 183 -7.66 12.32 0.53
CA VAL A 183 -6.69 12.38 1.64
C VAL A 183 -7.28 13.12 2.84
N GLY A 184 -7.99 14.23 2.63
CA GLY A 184 -8.68 14.96 3.69
C GLY A 184 -9.64 14.08 4.48
N GLN A 185 -10.43 13.24 3.78
CA GLN A 185 -11.34 12.28 4.42
C GLN A 185 -10.59 11.19 5.19
N LEU A 186 -9.46 10.70 4.70
CA LEU A 186 -8.65 9.71 5.43
C LEU A 186 -8.10 10.25 6.73
N VAL A 187 -7.70 11.53 6.77
CA VAL A 187 -7.05 12.10 7.96
C VAL A 187 -8.04 12.69 8.95
N ALA A 188 -9.26 13.04 8.53
CA ALA A 188 -10.25 13.67 9.37
C ALA A 188 -10.58 12.92 10.67
N PRO A 189 -10.68 11.57 10.71
CA PRO A 189 -10.98 10.83 11.94
C PRO A 189 -9.76 10.55 12.82
N LEU A 190 -8.54 10.92 12.40
CA LEU A 190 -7.32 10.53 13.10
C LEU A 190 -7.10 11.35 14.37
N ALA A 191 -6.62 10.71 15.42
CA ALA A 191 -6.25 11.37 16.67
C ALA A 191 -5.10 12.35 16.48
N ALA A 192 -4.99 13.32 17.38
CA ALA A 192 -3.83 14.20 17.50
C ALA A 192 -2.55 13.37 17.71
N GLY A 193 -1.45 13.78 17.07
CA GLY A 193 -0.19 13.03 17.04
C GLY A 193 -0.11 11.97 15.94
N SER A 194 -1.15 11.83 15.12
CA SER A 194 -1.09 11.01 13.90
C SER A 194 -0.17 11.63 12.85
N GLY A 195 0.31 10.79 11.92
CA GLY A 195 1.18 11.22 10.83
C GLY A 195 0.65 10.83 9.46
N VAL A 196 0.99 11.64 8.45
CA VAL A 196 0.75 11.29 7.05
C VAL A 196 2.09 11.37 6.31
N THR A 197 2.36 10.39 5.49
CA THR A 197 3.51 10.42 4.59
C THR A 197 3.09 10.05 3.19
N ALA A 198 3.55 10.81 2.23
CA ALA A 198 3.31 10.56 0.82
C ALA A 198 4.63 10.63 0.04
N GLN A 199 4.74 9.83 -1.00
CA GLN A 199 5.80 9.96 -1.99
C GLN A 199 5.16 9.99 -3.37
N VAL A 200 5.50 10.98 -4.16
CA VAL A 200 5.09 11.12 -5.55
C VAL A 200 6.31 11.08 -6.44
N SER A 201 6.20 10.44 -7.58
CA SER A 201 7.24 10.54 -8.61
C SER A 201 7.05 11.87 -9.33
N SER A 202 8.03 12.76 -9.21
CA SER A 202 8.01 14.01 -9.96
C SER A 202 8.49 13.76 -11.39
N ASN A 203 7.58 13.44 -12.27
CA ASN A 203 7.79 13.61 -13.70
C ASN A 203 7.09 14.91 -14.09
N GLN A 204 7.73 16.06 -13.79
CA GLN A 204 7.33 17.33 -14.35
C GLN A 204 8.25 17.62 -15.54
N THR A 205 7.77 17.35 -16.72
CA THR A 205 8.17 18.04 -17.93
C THR A 205 6.96 18.71 -18.52
#